data_ab19657af8c55c48f2a0ba90dc1a22e2
#
_entry.id   ab19657af8c55c48f2a0ba90dc1a22e2
#
_cell.length_a   1.000
_cell.length_b   1.000
_cell.length_c   1.000
_cell.angle_alpha   90.00
_cell.angle_beta   90.00
_cell.angle_gamma   90.00
#
_symmetry.space_group_name_H-M   'P 1'
#
loop_
_entity.id
_entity.type
_entity.pdbx_description
1 polymer ?
#
loop_
_entity_poly.entity_id
_entity_poly.type
_entity_poly.pdbx_seq_one_letter_code
_entity_poly.pdbx_strand_id
1 'polypeptide(L)'
;MELVIDTSVIIAVLTSEPERAALVERTRGVDLVAPASVHWEVGNAFAAMLKRRRIKLAEIAQALDAYERIPLRLLPVELTAALKLAAEHNLYAYDAYVISCANSQRCELLTLDRGLARAAMAAGVKLSELEQ
;
A
#
# COMPACT_ATOMS: atom_id res chain seq x y z
N MET A 1 5.67 -10.82 12.98
CA MET A 1 4.35 -10.29 12.64
C MET A 1 4.42 -9.64 11.28
N GLU A 2 3.56 -10.05 10.37
CA GLU A 2 3.46 -9.45 9.04
C GLU A 2 2.38 -8.39 9.01
N LEU A 3 2.56 -7.39 8.15
CA LEU A 3 1.60 -6.32 7.94
C LEU A 3 1.60 -5.96 6.45
N VAL A 4 0.42 -5.99 5.83
CA VAL A 4 0.29 -5.51 4.45
C VAL A 4 0.18 -4.00 4.47
N ILE A 5 0.99 -3.35 3.64
CA ILE A 5 0.88 -1.91 3.38
C ILE A 5 0.55 -1.69 1.90
N ASP A 6 -0.16 -0.62 1.62
CA ASP A 6 -0.50 -0.25 0.25
C ASP A 6 0.31 0.96 -0.22
N THR A 7 0.05 1.38 -1.46
CA THR A 7 0.74 2.50 -2.07
C THR A 7 0.54 3.81 -1.30
N SER A 8 -0.63 4.01 -0.69
CA SER A 8 -0.91 5.25 0.06
C SER A 8 0.05 5.43 1.24
N VAL A 9 0.38 4.34 1.93
CA VAL A 9 1.33 4.35 3.05
C VAL A 9 2.74 4.64 2.55
N ILE A 10 3.15 3.97 1.48
CA ILE A 10 4.49 4.15 0.90
C ILE A 10 4.69 5.59 0.46
N ILE A 11 3.74 6.15 -0.29
CA ILE A 11 3.83 7.52 -0.78
C ILE A 11 3.85 8.53 0.38
N ALA A 12 3.03 8.32 1.40
CA ALA A 12 3.00 9.21 2.57
C ALA A 12 4.36 9.28 3.27
N VAL A 13 5.03 8.14 3.39
CA VAL A 13 6.37 8.09 3.99
C VAL A 13 7.41 8.74 3.08
N LEU A 14 7.35 8.45 1.77
CA LEU A 14 8.35 8.95 0.81
C LEU A 14 8.21 10.45 0.53
N THR A 15 7.03 11.02 0.68
CA THR A 15 6.77 12.44 0.41
C THR A 15 6.59 13.27 1.70
N SER A 16 6.92 12.70 2.84
CA SER A 16 6.89 13.37 4.15
C SER A 16 5.53 14.00 4.49
N GLU A 17 4.46 13.26 4.24
CA GLU A 17 3.13 13.70 4.64
C GLU A 17 2.95 13.69 6.17
N PRO A 18 1.91 14.37 6.70
CA PRO A 18 1.70 14.48 8.15
C PRO A 18 1.70 13.15 8.90
N GLU A 19 1.24 12.08 8.26
CA GLU A 19 1.16 10.75 8.87
C GLU A 19 2.51 10.02 8.96
N ARG A 20 3.57 10.55 8.35
CA ARG A 20 4.86 9.85 8.22
C ARG A 20 5.39 9.34 9.55
N ALA A 21 5.41 10.20 10.57
CA ALA A 21 5.96 9.82 11.88
C ALA A 21 5.20 8.65 12.51
N ALA A 22 3.86 8.70 12.46
CA ALA A 22 3.02 7.62 12.97
C ALA A 22 3.19 6.33 12.19
N LEU A 23 3.32 6.43 10.86
CA LEU A 23 3.53 5.27 9.98
C LEU A 23 4.88 4.60 10.26
N VAL A 24 5.94 5.40 10.39
CA VAL A 24 7.28 4.88 10.70
C VAL A 24 7.25 4.15 12.05
N GLU A 25 6.63 4.74 13.06
CA GLU A 25 6.53 4.13 14.37
C GLU A 25 5.71 2.84 14.35
N ARG A 26 4.57 2.84 13.65
CA ARG A 26 3.69 1.66 13.55
C ARG A 26 4.39 0.49 12.86
N THR A 27 5.25 0.75 11.91
CA THR A 27 5.90 -0.28 11.10
C THR A 27 7.25 -0.73 11.64
N ARG A 28 7.71 -0.13 12.72
CA ARG A 28 9.00 -0.47 13.32
C ARG A 28 9.02 -1.92 13.81
N GLY A 29 10.00 -2.70 13.35
CA GLY A 29 10.15 -4.09 13.76
C GLY A 29 9.10 -5.05 13.20
N VAL A 30 8.34 -4.62 12.19
CA VAL A 30 7.27 -5.40 11.56
C VAL A 30 7.73 -5.86 10.19
N ASP A 31 7.37 -7.10 9.81
CA ASP A 31 7.63 -7.61 8.47
C ASP A 31 6.61 -7.02 7.50
N LEU A 32 7.06 -6.13 6.63
CA LEU A 32 6.20 -5.46 5.68
C LEU A 32 6.05 -6.27 4.41
N VAL A 33 4.82 -6.49 3.99
CA VAL A 33 4.49 -7.19 2.75
C VAL A 33 3.51 -6.37 1.92
N ALA A 34 3.51 -6.59 0.63
CA ALA A 34 2.56 -5.95 -0.27
C ALA A 34 2.41 -6.80 -1.54
N PRO A 35 1.30 -6.67 -2.27
CA PRO A 35 1.21 -7.31 -3.57
C PRO A 35 2.24 -6.70 -4.52
N ALA A 36 2.78 -7.50 -5.42
CA ALA A 36 3.81 -7.05 -6.37
C ALA A 36 3.37 -5.84 -7.20
N SER A 37 2.06 -5.67 -7.43
CA SER A 37 1.50 -4.53 -8.15
C SER A 37 1.82 -3.18 -7.52
N VAL A 38 2.04 -3.14 -6.21
CA VAL A 38 2.37 -1.91 -5.48
C VAL A 38 3.60 -1.22 -6.07
N HIS A 39 4.58 -1.98 -6.53
CA HIS A 39 5.77 -1.42 -7.14
C HIS A 39 5.43 -0.50 -8.33
N TRP A 40 4.54 -0.95 -9.19
CA TRP A 40 4.11 -0.18 -10.36
C TRP A 40 3.16 0.95 -10.00
N GLU A 41 2.37 0.79 -8.95
CA GLU A 41 1.50 1.84 -8.44
C GLU A 41 2.30 3.01 -7.86
N VAL A 42 3.44 2.74 -7.21
CA VAL A 42 4.37 3.78 -6.75
C VAL A 42 4.84 4.62 -7.94
N GLY A 43 5.25 3.96 -9.03
CA GLY A 43 5.64 4.66 -10.26
C GLY A 43 4.49 5.49 -10.82
N ASN A 44 3.29 4.94 -10.87
CA ASN A 44 2.11 5.65 -11.37
C ASN A 44 1.78 6.88 -10.51
N ALA A 45 1.91 6.77 -9.19
CA ALA A 45 1.66 7.90 -8.29
C ALA A 45 2.64 9.05 -8.54
N PHE A 46 3.93 8.74 -8.67
CA PHE A 46 4.92 9.78 -8.97
C PHE A 46 4.74 10.38 -10.37
N ALA A 47 4.39 9.57 -11.36
CA ALA A 47 4.10 10.08 -12.70
C ALA A 47 2.92 11.06 -12.68
N ALA A 48 1.88 10.77 -11.90
CA ALA A 48 0.74 11.67 -11.74
C ALA A 48 1.15 12.99 -11.07
N MET A 49 2.03 12.93 -10.06
CA MET A 49 2.55 14.14 -9.40
C MET A 49 3.38 15.00 -10.36
N LEU A 50 4.19 14.37 -11.22
CA LEU A 50 4.94 15.08 -12.26
C LEU A 50 4.01 15.82 -13.22
N LYS A 51 2.95 15.16 -13.69
CA LYS A 51 1.97 15.76 -14.59
C LYS A 51 1.29 16.98 -13.96
N ARG A 52 1.05 16.92 -12.65
CA ARG A 52 0.42 18.01 -11.90
C ARG A 52 1.42 19.05 -11.42
N ARG A 53 2.69 18.90 -11.75
CA ARG A 53 3.81 19.78 -11.36
C ARG A 53 3.92 19.94 -9.83
N ARG A 54 3.62 18.88 -9.09
CA ARG A 54 3.71 18.86 -7.62
C ARG A 54 5.06 18.39 -7.11
N ILE A 55 5.88 17.81 -7.97
CA ILE A 55 7.17 17.23 -7.59
C ILE A 55 8.12 17.35 -8.77
N LYS A 56 9.41 17.45 -8.47
CA LYS A 56 10.47 17.49 -9.47
C LYS A 56 11.12 16.12 -9.63
N LEU A 57 11.65 15.84 -10.81
CA LEU A 57 12.28 14.55 -11.07
C LEU A 57 13.43 14.25 -10.09
N ALA A 58 14.21 15.27 -9.71
CA ALA A 58 15.29 15.08 -8.72
C ALA A 58 14.75 14.64 -7.36
N GLU A 59 13.60 15.16 -6.95
CA GLU A 59 12.95 14.76 -5.70
C GLU A 59 12.42 13.32 -5.78
N ILE A 60 11.91 12.92 -6.95
CA ILE A 60 11.47 11.54 -7.17
C ILE A 60 12.66 10.59 -7.07
N ALA A 61 13.82 10.95 -7.66
CA ALA A 61 15.01 10.12 -7.58
C ALA A 61 15.41 9.87 -6.12
N GLN A 62 15.37 10.91 -5.27
CA GLN A 62 15.65 10.77 -3.85
C GLN A 62 14.60 9.89 -3.15
N ALA A 63 13.33 10.07 -3.49
CA ALA A 63 12.24 9.27 -2.92
C ALA A 63 12.39 7.79 -3.30
N LEU A 64 12.76 7.50 -4.55
CA LEU A 64 12.96 6.12 -5.00
C LEU A 64 14.18 5.46 -4.32
N ASP A 65 15.25 6.22 -4.06
CA ASP A 65 16.37 5.72 -3.26
C ASP A 65 15.90 5.31 -1.87
N ALA A 66 15.05 6.13 -1.24
CA ALA A 66 14.46 5.80 0.06
C ALA A 66 13.52 4.59 -0.03
N TYR A 67 12.74 4.50 -1.10
CA TYR A 67 11.84 3.38 -1.33
C TYR A 67 12.61 2.06 -1.39
N GLU A 68 13.74 2.03 -2.08
CA GLU A 68 14.56 0.82 -2.19
C GLU A 68 15.13 0.36 -0.85
N ARG A 69 15.20 1.24 0.15
CA ARG A 69 15.68 0.91 1.49
C ARG A 69 14.59 0.38 2.41
N ILE A 70 13.33 0.48 2.01
CA ILE A 70 12.23 -0.10 2.79
C ILE A 70 12.31 -1.61 2.64
N PRO A 71 12.43 -2.36 3.75
CA PRO A 71 12.50 -3.83 3.68
C PRO A 71 11.09 -4.39 3.42
N LEU A 72 10.56 -4.11 2.24
CA LEU A 72 9.23 -4.50 1.81
C LEU A 72 9.33 -5.74 0.94
N ARG A 73 8.64 -6.80 1.34
CA ARG A 73 8.57 -8.03 0.56
C ARG A 73 7.37 -7.97 -0.37
N LEU A 74 7.63 -7.98 -1.68
CA LEU A 74 6.59 -7.99 -2.69
C LEU A 74 6.17 -9.42 -2.99
N LEU A 75 4.88 -9.69 -2.90
CA LEU A 75 4.31 -11.02 -3.07
C LEU A 75 3.57 -11.13 -4.40
N PRO A 76 3.63 -12.29 -5.05
CA PRO A 76 2.85 -12.51 -6.27
C PRO A 76 1.36 -12.47 -5.95
N VAL A 77 0.58 -11.99 -6.90
CA VAL A 77 -0.88 -11.95 -6.80
C VAL A 77 -1.47 -13.11 -7.58
N GLU A 78 -2.35 -13.88 -6.95
CA GLU A 78 -3.14 -14.88 -7.64
C GLU A 78 -4.37 -14.20 -8.25
N LEU A 79 -4.39 -14.09 -9.57
CA LEU A 79 -5.44 -13.32 -10.27
C LEU A 79 -6.84 -13.90 -10.07
N THR A 80 -6.98 -15.21 -10.06
CA THR A 80 -8.29 -15.83 -9.89
C THR A 80 -8.93 -15.45 -8.56
N ALA A 81 -8.18 -15.57 -7.46
CA ALA A 81 -8.66 -15.20 -6.14
C ALA A 81 -8.95 -13.70 -6.04
N ALA A 82 -8.08 -12.87 -6.59
CA ALA A 82 -8.24 -11.42 -6.56
C ALA A 82 -9.47 -10.98 -7.36
N LEU A 83 -9.67 -11.53 -8.55
CA LEU A 83 -10.81 -11.17 -9.40
C LEU A 83 -12.14 -11.67 -8.82
N LYS A 84 -12.11 -12.77 -8.08
CA LYS A 84 -13.28 -13.22 -7.34
C LYS A 84 -13.68 -12.18 -6.27
N LEU A 85 -12.72 -11.64 -5.53
CA LEU A 85 -12.97 -10.55 -4.59
C LEU A 85 -13.50 -9.31 -5.30
N ALA A 86 -12.92 -8.97 -6.45
CA ALA A 86 -13.36 -7.83 -7.23
C ALA A 86 -14.83 -7.97 -7.65
N ALA A 87 -15.24 -9.17 -8.06
CA ALA A 87 -16.62 -9.44 -8.44
C ALA A 87 -17.57 -9.38 -7.23
N GLU A 88 -17.18 -9.99 -6.10
CA GLU A 88 -18.00 -10.04 -4.90
C GLU A 88 -18.22 -8.66 -4.26
N HIS A 89 -17.21 -7.80 -4.31
CA HIS A 89 -17.22 -6.50 -3.62
C HIS A 89 -17.22 -5.30 -4.55
N ASN A 90 -17.35 -5.53 -5.86
CA ASN A 90 -17.36 -4.47 -6.88
C ASN A 90 -16.12 -3.58 -6.79
N LEU A 91 -14.94 -4.20 -6.82
CA LEU A 91 -13.67 -3.49 -6.66
C LEU A 91 -12.92 -3.35 -7.98
N TYR A 92 -12.10 -2.31 -8.08
CA TYR A 92 -11.05 -2.27 -9.08
C TYR A 92 -9.95 -3.28 -8.73
N ALA A 93 -9.19 -3.70 -9.74
CA ALA A 93 -8.22 -4.78 -9.59
C ALA A 93 -7.16 -4.49 -8.52
N TYR A 94 -6.62 -3.27 -8.48
CA TYR A 94 -5.54 -2.95 -7.53
C TYR A 94 -5.98 -3.06 -6.09
N ASP A 95 -7.19 -2.62 -5.75
CA ASP A 95 -7.75 -2.80 -4.42
C ASP A 95 -7.93 -4.28 -4.09
N ALA A 96 -8.41 -5.06 -5.06
CA ALA A 96 -8.58 -6.50 -4.90
C ALA A 96 -7.23 -7.20 -4.67
N TYR A 97 -6.16 -6.75 -5.32
CA TYR A 97 -4.81 -7.31 -5.12
C TYR A 97 -4.33 -7.12 -3.69
N VAL A 98 -4.53 -5.94 -3.13
CA VAL A 98 -4.14 -5.64 -1.75
C VAL A 98 -4.94 -6.49 -0.77
N ILE A 99 -6.25 -6.55 -0.94
CA ILE A 99 -7.13 -7.33 -0.07
C ILE A 99 -6.81 -8.83 -0.17
N SER A 100 -6.59 -9.34 -1.37
CA SER A 100 -6.21 -10.73 -1.59
C SER A 100 -4.88 -11.06 -0.89
N CYS A 101 -3.93 -10.14 -0.95
CA CYS A 101 -2.64 -10.29 -0.26
C CYS A 101 -2.84 -10.42 1.25
N ALA A 102 -3.63 -9.54 1.85
CA ALA A 102 -3.91 -9.57 3.29
C ALA A 102 -4.64 -10.87 3.69
N ASN A 103 -5.60 -11.30 2.89
CA ASN A 103 -6.31 -12.56 3.13
C ASN A 103 -5.37 -13.77 3.05
N SER A 104 -4.53 -13.85 2.03
CA SER A 104 -3.64 -15.00 1.87
C SER A 104 -2.54 -15.05 2.94
N GLN A 105 -2.08 -13.90 3.42
CA GLN A 105 -1.08 -13.82 4.48
C GLN A 105 -1.71 -13.88 5.87
N ARG A 106 -3.04 -13.79 5.98
CA ARG A 106 -3.78 -13.79 7.25
C ARG A 106 -3.26 -12.74 8.21
N CYS A 107 -3.04 -11.53 7.69
CA CYS A 107 -2.52 -10.42 8.48
C CYS A 107 -3.33 -9.16 8.26
N GLU A 108 -3.05 -8.15 9.08
CA GLU A 108 -3.74 -6.86 9.01
C GLU A 108 -3.26 -6.05 7.80
N LEU A 109 -4.08 -5.11 7.40
CA LEU A 109 -3.79 -4.13 6.37
C LEU A 109 -3.66 -2.75 7.01
N LEU A 110 -2.58 -2.05 6.69
CA LEU A 110 -2.40 -0.64 7.02
C LEU A 110 -2.52 0.18 5.74
N THR A 111 -3.49 1.07 5.70
CA THR A 111 -3.75 1.94 4.54
C THR A 111 -4.23 3.32 5.01
N LEU A 112 -3.96 4.34 4.21
CA LEU A 112 -4.52 5.68 4.38
C LEU A 112 -5.71 5.93 3.43
N ASP A 113 -5.98 5.00 2.53
CA ASP A 113 -7.10 5.09 1.59
C ASP A 113 -8.38 4.59 2.25
N ARG A 114 -9.30 5.51 2.52
CA ARG A 114 -10.56 5.20 3.21
C ARG A 114 -11.46 4.26 2.41
N GLY A 115 -11.45 4.38 1.10
CA GLY A 115 -12.22 3.49 0.22
C GLY A 115 -11.71 2.06 0.29
N LEU A 116 -10.39 1.90 0.21
CA LEU A 116 -9.76 0.59 0.35
C LEU A 116 -10.01 0.01 1.76
N ALA A 117 -9.91 0.84 2.80
CA ALA A 117 -10.15 0.39 4.17
C ALA A 117 -11.56 -0.18 4.32
N ARG A 118 -12.58 0.51 3.80
CA ARG A 118 -13.96 0.02 3.85
C ARG A 118 -14.13 -1.28 3.08
N ALA A 119 -13.55 -1.37 1.90
CA ALA A 119 -13.62 -2.57 1.07
C ALA A 119 -12.94 -3.77 1.77
N ALA A 120 -11.79 -3.52 2.38
CA ALA A 120 -11.04 -4.55 3.11
C ALA A 120 -11.87 -5.10 4.29
N MET A 121 -12.48 -4.21 5.06
CA MET A 121 -13.36 -4.62 6.16
C MET A 121 -14.52 -5.46 5.67
N ALA A 122 -15.17 -5.06 4.58
CA ALA A 122 -16.27 -5.81 3.98
C ALA A 122 -15.83 -7.20 3.52
N ALA A 123 -14.56 -7.34 3.12
CA ALA A 123 -13.98 -8.62 2.69
C ALA A 123 -13.38 -9.44 3.85
N GLY A 124 -13.55 -8.98 5.08
CA GLY A 124 -13.09 -9.72 6.28
C GLY A 124 -11.64 -9.46 6.67
N VAL A 125 -10.99 -8.45 6.09
CA VAL A 125 -9.63 -8.09 6.45
C VAL A 125 -9.66 -7.14 7.64
N LYS A 126 -8.83 -7.43 8.64
CA LYS A 126 -8.67 -6.57 9.80
C LYS A 126 -7.72 -5.42 9.47
N LEU A 127 -8.11 -4.22 9.85
CA LEU A 127 -7.27 -3.04 9.65
C LEU A 127 -6.33 -2.82 10.82
N SER A 128 -5.09 -2.40 10.50
CA SER A 128 -4.19 -1.84 11.49
C SER A 128 -4.44 -0.33 11.55
N GLU A 129 -4.59 0.22 12.75
CA GLU A 129 -4.88 1.63 12.92
C GLU A 129 -3.65 2.38 13.43
N LEU A 130 -3.56 3.66 13.04
CA LEU A 130 -2.52 4.53 13.54
C LEU A 130 -2.98 5.15 14.85
N GLU A 131 -2.09 5.15 15.84
CA GLU A 131 -2.30 5.93 17.05
C GLU A 131 -2.04 7.41 16.74
N GLN A 132 -2.98 8.22 17.13
CA GLN A 132 -2.85 9.68 16.98
C GLN A 132 -2.49 10.35 18.29
#